data_117e0ea0b2e2fd3df26763b265c392e1
#
_entry.id   117e0ea0b2e2fd3df26763b265c392e1
#
_cell.length_a   1.000
_cell.length_b   1.000
_cell.length_c   1.000
_cell.angle_alpha   90.00
_cell.angle_beta   90.00
_cell.angle_gamma   90.00
#
_symmetry.space_group_name_H-M   'P 1'
#
loop_
_entity.id
_entity.type
_entity.pdbx_description
1 polymer ?
#
loop_
_entity_poly.entity_id
_entity_poly.type
_entity_poly.pdbx_seq_one_letter_code
_entity_poly.pdbx_strand_id
1 'polypeptide(L)'
;MTTEQKFNAAVNVIRSLPKNGSYQPSNELMLRFYAYFKQGTLGDCQGSRPAFWDVVGRAKYDAWKALQGMSKEESMAKYVDELHSIVETMSYSDKVANFLEAPTDELDSINIDDLQLVAGDVIERVRSLPNSPLGR
;
A
#
# COMPACT_ATOMS: atom_id res chain seq x y z
N MET A 1 1.35 18.92 -3.68
CA MET A 1 0.40 17.80 -3.58
C MET A 1 -0.05 17.64 -2.14
N THR A 2 -1.35 17.52 -1.92
CA THR A 2 -1.90 17.39 -0.57
C THR A 2 -1.75 15.96 -0.03
N THR A 3 -1.83 15.82 1.30
CA THR A 3 -1.84 14.50 1.94
C THR A 3 -2.97 13.63 1.40
N GLU A 4 -4.15 14.20 1.22
CA GLU A 4 -5.30 13.48 0.68
C GLU A 4 -5.07 12.98 -0.75
N GLN A 5 -4.46 13.80 -1.60
CA GLN A 5 -4.13 13.39 -2.96
C GLN A 5 -3.13 12.24 -2.98
N LYS A 6 -2.11 12.32 -2.15
CA LYS A 6 -1.12 11.23 -2.00
C LYS A 6 -1.78 9.96 -1.48
N PHE A 7 -2.65 10.10 -0.50
CA PHE A 7 -3.38 8.98 0.07
C PHE A 7 -4.24 8.29 -0.98
N ASN A 8 -5.00 9.05 -1.76
CA ASN A 8 -5.85 8.48 -2.82
C ASN A 8 -5.02 7.76 -3.87
N ALA A 9 -3.88 8.31 -4.26
CA ALA A 9 -2.97 7.66 -5.19
C ALA A 9 -2.43 6.35 -4.61
N ALA A 10 -2.03 6.35 -3.34
CA ALA A 10 -1.53 5.15 -2.67
C ALA A 10 -2.60 4.06 -2.57
N VAL A 11 -3.84 4.44 -2.25
CA VAL A 11 -4.96 3.49 -2.22
C VAL A 11 -5.17 2.84 -3.59
N ASN A 12 -5.11 3.64 -4.65
CA ASN A 12 -5.26 3.12 -6.00
C ASN A 12 -4.16 2.12 -6.35
N VAL A 13 -2.92 2.38 -5.95
CA VAL A 13 -1.81 1.45 -6.15
C VAL A 13 -2.09 0.12 -5.46
N ILE A 14 -2.46 0.16 -4.18
CA ILE A 14 -2.71 -1.06 -3.40
C ILE A 14 -3.89 -1.85 -3.98
N ARG A 15 -4.97 -1.18 -4.36
CA ARG A 15 -6.15 -1.83 -4.95
C ARG A 15 -5.88 -2.42 -6.32
N SER A 16 -4.89 -1.90 -7.02
CA SER A 16 -4.53 -2.35 -8.36
C SER A 16 -3.55 -3.52 -8.37
N LEU A 17 -3.02 -3.92 -7.21
CA LEU A 17 -2.11 -5.07 -7.15
C LEU A 17 -2.80 -6.33 -7.62
N PRO A 18 -2.18 -7.09 -8.54
CA PRO A 18 -2.77 -8.34 -9.01
C PRO A 18 -2.90 -9.34 -7.86
N LYS A 19 -4.05 -9.99 -7.77
CA LYS A 19 -4.30 -10.96 -6.68
C LYS A 19 -3.36 -12.16 -6.76
N ASN A 20 -2.98 -12.56 -7.96
CA ASN A 20 -2.11 -13.71 -8.21
C ASN A 20 -0.78 -13.30 -8.82
N GLY A 21 -0.39 -12.03 -8.63
CA GLY A 21 0.85 -11.51 -9.16
C GLY A 21 2.07 -12.02 -8.41
N SER A 22 3.24 -11.68 -8.91
CA SER A 22 4.52 -12.10 -8.32
C SER A 22 4.81 -11.41 -6.99
N TYR A 23 4.13 -10.32 -6.70
CA TYR A 23 4.24 -9.63 -5.41
C TYR A 23 2.89 -9.68 -4.68
N GLN A 24 2.93 -10.16 -3.43
CA GLN A 24 1.77 -10.17 -2.56
C GLN A 24 2.17 -9.66 -1.18
N PRO A 25 1.52 -8.61 -0.67
CA PRO A 25 1.78 -8.16 0.69
C PRO A 25 1.40 -9.23 1.71
N SER A 26 2.10 -9.25 2.85
CA SER A 26 1.73 -10.16 3.94
C SER A 26 0.36 -9.77 4.51
N ASN A 27 -0.29 -10.72 5.19
CA ASN A 27 -1.56 -10.45 5.87
C ASN A 27 -1.42 -9.34 6.91
N GLU A 28 -0.32 -9.33 7.65
CA GLU A 28 -0.05 -8.30 8.64
C GLU A 28 0.03 -6.92 7.99
N LEU A 29 0.73 -6.81 6.86
CA LEU A 29 0.84 -5.56 6.13
C LEU A 29 -0.51 -5.11 5.59
N MET A 30 -1.30 -6.03 5.05
CA MET A 30 -2.63 -5.70 4.55
C MET A 30 -3.56 -5.22 5.67
N LEU A 31 -3.42 -5.75 6.89
CA LEU A 31 -4.17 -5.27 8.04
C LEU A 31 -3.76 -3.84 8.40
N ARG A 32 -2.48 -3.49 8.31
CA ARG A 32 -2.04 -2.11 8.54
C ARG A 32 -2.64 -1.15 7.52
N PHE A 33 -2.60 -1.51 6.24
CA PHE A 33 -3.22 -0.70 5.20
C PHE A 33 -4.72 -0.53 5.44
N TYR A 34 -5.39 -1.61 5.80
CA TYR A 34 -6.82 -1.57 6.13
C TYR A 34 -7.09 -0.59 7.28
N ALA A 35 -6.32 -0.69 8.36
CA ALA A 35 -6.52 0.15 9.54
C ALA A 35 -6.29 1.63 9.22
N TYR A 36 -5.21 1.96 8.53
CA TYR A 36 -4.94 3.34 8.13
C TYR A 36 -5.99 3.86 7.16
N PHE A 37 -6.45 3.03 6.25
CA PHE A 37 -7.52 3.40 5.32
C PHE A 37 -8.82 3.74 6.06
N LYS A 38 -9.22 2.89 7.00
CA LYS A 38 -10.44 3.12 7.78
C LYS A 38 -10.30 4.36 8.66
N GLN A 39 -9.21 4.49 9.38
CA GLN A 39 -8.98 5.65 10.24
C GLN A 39 -8.89 6.93 9.41
N GLY A 40 -8.23 6.88 8.26
CA GLY A 40 -8.09 8.03 7.37
C GLY A 40 -9.38 8.48 6.71
N THR A 41 -10.31 7.55 6.47
CA THR A 41 -11.57 7.87 5.79
C THR A 41 -12.73 8.08 6.75
N LEU A 42 -12.84 7.28 7.79
CA LEU A 42 -13.98 7.28 8.70
C LEU A 42 -13.67 7.82 10.08
N GLY A 43 -12.40 7.90 10.47
CA GLY A 43 -12.00 8.26 11.82
C GLY A 43 -12.02 7.05 12.74
N ASP A 44 -12.29 7.30 14.04
CA ASP A 44 -12.25 6.25 15.05
C ASP A 44 -13.17 5.08 14.74
N CYS A 45 -12.71 3.89 15.11
CA CYS A 45 -13.44 2.64 14.92
C CYS A 45 -14.80 2.71 15.61
N GLN A 46 -15.83 2.33 14.87
CA GLN A 46 -17.21 2.30 15.35
C GLN A 46 -17.77 0.89 15.20
N GLY A 47 -18.85 0.65 15.94
CA GLY A 47 -19.54 -0.63 15.91
C GLY A 47 -19.01 -1.61 16.93
N SER A 48 -19.51 -2.83 16.87
CA SER A 48 -19.16 -3.88 17.81
C SER A 48 -18.11 -4.80 17.21
N ARG A 49 -17.26 -5.36 18.07
CA ARG A 49 -16.30 -6.36 17.66
C ARG A 49 -17.03 -7.56 17.06
N PRO A 50 -16.61 -8.07 15.89
CA PRO A 50 -17.25 -9.23 15.27
C PRO A 50 -17.24 -10.47 16.17
N ALA A 51 -18.12 -11.42 15.85
CA ALA A 51 -18.23 -12.67 16.60
C ALA A 51 -16.91 -13.46 16.60
N PHE A 52 -16.73 -14.32 17.63
CA PHE A 52 -15.46 -15.01 17.82
C PHE A 52 -15.07 -15.93 16.65
N TRP A 53 -16.04 -16.41 15.88
CA TRP A 53 -15.78 -17.27 14.72
C TRP A 53 -15.36 -16.46 13.47
N ASP A 54 -15.61 -15.17 13.47
CA ASP A 54 -15.20 -14.29 12.37
C ASP A 54 -13.76 -13.78 12.62
N VAL A 55 -12.80 -14.65 12.40
CA VAL A 55 -11.39 -14.37 12.71
C VAL A 55 -10.87 -13.19 11.91
N VAL A 56 -11.17 -13.14 10.60
CA VAL A 56 -10.72 -12.06 9.73
C VAL A 56 -11.37 -10.73 10.12
N GLY A 57 -12.67 -10.75 10.38
CA GLY A 57 -13.39 -9.56 10.83
C GLY A 57 -12.84 -9.00 12.13
N ARG A 58 -12.51 -9.88 13.09
CA ARG A 58 -11.90 -9.47 14.35
C ARG A 58 -10.52 -8.87 14.16
N ALA A 59 -9.70 -9.47 13.31
CA ALA A 59 -8.37 -8.94 13.02
C ALA A 59 -8.46 -7.53 12.43
N LYS A 60 -9.37 -7.33 11.49
CA LYS A 60 -9.61 -6.01 10.88
C LYS A 60 -10.12 -5.01 11.91
N TYR A 61 -11.09 -5.40 12.70
CA TYR A 61 -11.67 -4.54 13.75
C TYR A 61 -10.58 -4.12 14.74
N ASP A 62 -9.81 -5.09 15.24
CA ASP A 62 -8.78 -4.84 16.24
C ASP A 62 -7.68 -3.92 15.69
N ALA A 63 -7.29 -4.10 14.43
CA ALA A 63 -6.28 -3.26 13.79
C ALA A 63 -6.75 -1.80 13.66
N TRP A 64 -8.01 -1.59 13.27
CA TRP A 64 -8.59 -0.25 13.20
C TRP A 64 -8.75 0.35 14.60
N LYS A 65 -9.28 -0.42 15.54
CA LYS A 65 -9.50 0.03 16.93
C LYS A 65 -8.19 0.48 17.59
N ALA A 66 -7.08 -0.16 17.26
CA ALA A 66 -5.77 0.19 17.79
C ALA A 66 -5.33 1.61 17.40
N LEU A 67 -5.91 2.19 16.35
CA LEU A 67 -5.60 3.55 15.90
C LEU A 67 -6.50 4.62 16.49
N GLN A 68 -7.37 4.26 17.44
CA GLN A 68 -8.31 5.21 18.05
C GLN A 68 -7.58 6.45 18.55
N GLY A 69 -8.12 7.62 18.20
CA GLY A 69 -7.52 8.89 18.56
C GLY A 69 -6.60 9.48 17.51
N MET A 70 -6.16 8.68 16.53
CA MET A 70 -5.32 9.19 15.45
C MET A 70 -6.18 10.04 14.50
N SER A 71 -5.65 11.20 14.07
CA SER A 71 -6.38 12.05 13.13
C SER A 71 -6.46 11.38 11.76
N LYS A 72 -7.47 11.76 10.99
CA LYS A 72 -7.63 11.27 9.61
C LYS A 72 -6.40 11.60 8.78
N GLU A 73 -5.90 12.82 8.90
CA GLU A 73 -4.75 13.27 8.14
C GLU A 73 -3.48 12.49 8.49
N GLU A 74 -3.23 12.27 9.79
CA GLU A 74 -2.09 11.46 10.23
C GLU A 74 -2.18 10.03 9.70
N SER A 75 -3.38 9.44 9.74
CA SER A 75 -3.59 8.10 9.24
C SER A 75 -3.37 7.99 7.73
N MET A 76 -3.83 9.00 6.98
CA MET A 76 -3.57 9.07 5.54
C MET A 76 -2.07 9.13 5.25
N ALA A 77 -1.34 9.95 6.01
CA ALA A 77 0.10 10.09 5.86
C ALA A 77 0.81 8.77 6.17
N LYS A 78 0.37 8.05 7.18
CA LYS A 78 0.95 6.75 7.53
C LYS A 78 0.68 5.68 6.48
N TYR A 79 -0.49 5.72 5.83
CA TYR A 79 -0.78 4.84 4.72
C TYR A 79 0.24 5.05 3.58
N VAL A 80 0.46 6.31 3.23
CA VAL A 80 1.43 6.68 2.18
C VAL A 80 2.85 6.24 2.60
N ASP A 81 3.22 6.48 3.85
CA ASP A 81 4.54 6.11 4.37
C ASP A 81 4.77 4.60 4.30
N GLU A 82 3.75 3.80 4.62
CA GLU A 82 3.86 2.34 4.52
C GLU A 82 4.13 1.88 3.08
N LEU A 83 3.40 2.43 2.12
CA LEU A 83 3.64 2.10 0.71
C LEU A 83 5.03 2.54 0.27
N HIS A 84 5.42 3.76 0.61
CA HIS A 84 6.74 4.29 0.28
C HIS A 84 7.84 3.41 0.86
N SER A 85 7.68 2.99 2.11
CA SER A 85 8.63 2.13 2.80
C SER A 85 8.80 0.78 2.12
N ILE A 86 7.70 0.19 1.64
CA ILE A 86 7.75 -1.06 0.90
C ILE A 86 8.56 -0.90 -0.39
N VAL A 87 8.22 0.11 -1.17
CA VAL A 87 8.90 0.35 -2.45
C VAL A 87 10.37 0.63 -2.22
N GLU A 88 10.70 1.44 -1.22
CA GLU A 88 12.08 1.76 -0.88
C GLU A 88 12.86 0.53 -0.43
N THR A 89 12.30 -0.26 0.48
CA THR A 89 12.94 -1.46 1.00
C THR A 89 13.20 -2.47 -0.11
N MET A 90 12.28 -2.61 -1.03
CA MET A 90 12.34 -3.59 -2.11
C MET A 90 13.15 -3.11 -3.31
N SER A 91 13.48 -1.80 -3.39
CA SER A 91 14.10 -1.22 -4.59
C SER A 91 15.48 -1.79 -4.92
N TYR A 92 16.11 -2.49 -4.00
CA TYR A 92 17.42 -3.12 -4.21
C TYR A 92 17.35 -4.65 -4.14
N SER A 93 16.15 -5.24 -4.23
CA SER A 93 15.96 -6.68 -4.12
C SER A 93 15.38 -7.25 -5.41
N ASP A 94 15.58 -8.55 -5.62
CA ASP A 94 14.98 -9.26 -6.75
C ASP A 94 13.46 -9.19 -6.72
N LYS A 95 12.88 -9.01 -5.54
CA LYS A 95 11.42 -8.91 -5.38
C LYS A 95 10.87 -7.66 -6.06
N VAL A 96 11.58 -6.54 -5.96
CA VAL A 96 11.18 -5.31 -6.68
C VAL A 96 11.30 -5.51 -8.17
N ALA A 97 12.41 -6.10 -8.61
CA ALA A 97 12.59 -6.39 -10.03
C ALA A 97 11.43 -7.26 -10.53
N ASN A 98 11.05 -8.29 -9.79
CA ASN A 98 9.92 -9.14 -10.13
C ASN A 98 8.60 -8.38 -10.16
N PHE A 99 8.39 -7.49 -9.20
CA PHE A 99 7.18 -6.67 -9.13
C PHE A 99 7.09 -5.73 -10.33
N LEU A 100 8.22 -5.09 -10.68
CA LEU A 100 8.28 -4.14 -11.79
C LEU A 100 8.37 -4.84 -13.16
N GLU A 101 8.76 -6.11 -13.20
CA GLU A 101 8.82 -6.94 -14.39
C GLU A 101 7.60 -7.84 -14.55
N ALA A 102 6.56 -7.64 -13.74
CA ALA A 102 5.34 -8.43 -13.83
C ALA A 102 4.83 -8.47 -15.28
N PRO A 103 4.14 -9.56 -15.68
CA PRO A 103 3.56 -9.63 -17.01
C PRO A 103 2.75 -8.38 -17.36
N THR A 104 2.73 -8.01 -18.63
CA THR A 104 2.09 -6.77 -19.08
C THR A 104 0.66 -6.60 -18.56
N ASP A 105 -0.10 -7.69 -18.53
CA ASP A 105 -1.48 -7.67 -18.02
C ASP A 105 -1.53 -7.35 -16.51
N GLU A 106 -0.53 -7.82 -15.73
CA GLU A 106 -0.42 -7.49 -14.31
C GLU A 106 0.00 -6.03 -14.13
N LEU A 107 0.96 -5.57 -14.93
CA LEU A 107 1.43 -4.18 -14.86
C LEU A 107 0.33 -3.20 -15.26
N ASP A 108 -0.50 -3.56 -16.22
CA ASP A 108 -1.60 -2.72 -16.67
C ASP A 108 -2.66 -2.52 -15.57
N SER A 109 -2.73 -3.44 -14.62
CA SER A 109 -3.65 -3.31 -13.49
C SER A 109 -3.13 -2.38 -12.41
N ILE A 110 -1.85 -1.98 -12.47
CA ILE A 110 -1.23 -1.07 -11.50
C ILE A 110 -1.21 0.33 -12.10
N ASN A 111 -1.69 1.31 -11.34
CA ASN A 111 -1.64 2.69 -11.78
C ASN A 111 -0.22 3.23 -11.59
N ILE A 112 0.56 3.20 -12.66
CA ILE A 112 1.96 3.64 -12.64
C ILE A 112 2.09 5.12 -12.30
N ASP A 113 1.16 5.95 -12.79
CA ASP A 113 1.18 7.38 -12.48
C ASP A 113 1.01 7.62 -10.99
N ASP A 114 0.06 6.92 -10.35
CA ASP A 114 -0.16 7.00 -8.92
C ASP A 114 1.05 6.49 -8.15
N LEU A 115 1.67 5.40 -8.60
CA LEU A 115 2.88 4.87 -7.99
C LEU A 115 4.01 5.90 -8.02
N GLN A 116 4.21 6.58 -9.14
CA GLN A 116 5.22 7.64 -9.25
C GLN A 116 4.95 8.81 -8.33
N LEU A 117 3.69 9.18 -8.13
CA LEU A 117 3.34 10.26 -7.21
C LEU A 117 3.73 9.93 -5.77
N VAL A 118 3.66 8.67 -5.39
CA VAL A 118 3.94 8.23 -4.02
C VAL A 118 5.40 7.93 -3.80
N ALA A 119 6.06 7.30 -4.77
CA ALA A 119 7.42 6.78 -4.62
C ALA A 119 8.31 7.11 -5.83
N GLY A 120 8.12 8.29 -6.43
CA GLY A 120 8.83 8.67 -7.65
C GLY A 120 10.33 8.58 -7.55
N ASP A 121 10.92 9.05 -6.44
CA ASP A 121 12.37 9.00 -6.24
C ASP A 121 12.90 7.58 -6.24
N VAL A 122 12.18 6.66 -5.62
CA VAL A 122 12.56 5.25 -5.55
C VAL A 122 12.46 4.63 -6.94
N ILE A 123 11.38 4.92 -7.66
CA ILE A 123 11.17 4.40 -9.02
C ILE A 123 12.29 4.89 -9.95
N GLU A 124 12.66 6.16 -9.86
CA GLU A 124 13.75 6.71 -10.68
C GLU A 124 15.08 6.03 -10.37
N ARG A 125 15.37 5.75 -9.10
CA ARG A 125 16.58 5.00 -8.72
C ARG A 125 16.60 3.61 -9.33
N VAL A 126 15.45 2.91 -9.30
CA VAL A 126 15.34 1.58 -9.92
C VAL A 126 15.56 1.67 -11.42
N ARG A 127 14.97 2.66 -12.08
CA ARG A 127 15.13 2.86 -13.53
C ARG A 127 16.57 3.15 -13.93
N SER A 128 17.33 3.80 -13.05
CA SER A 128 18.74 4.13 -13.34
C SER A 128 19.71 3.01 -13.04
N LEU A 129 19.26 1.89 -12.47
CA LEU A 129 20.11 0.74 -12.23
C LEU A 129 20.47 0.06 -13.56
N PRO A 130 21.72 -0.46 -13.70
CA PRO A 130 22.18 -1.04 -14.96
C PRO A 130 21.32 -2.16 -15.52
N ASN A 131 20.68 -2.93 -14.66
CA ASN A 131 19.84 -4.07 -15.05
C ASN A 131 18.36 -3.80 -14.78
N SER A 132 17.95 -2.54 -14.65
CA SER A 132 16.56 -2.21 -14.39
C SER A 132 15.68 -2.53 -15.60
N PRO A 133 14.57 -3.25 -15.42
CA PRO A 133 13.64 -3.51 -16.52
C PRO A 133 12.98 -2.23 -17.03
N LEU A 134 12.89 -1.20 -16.21
CA LEU A 134 12.29 0.08 -16.58
C LEU A 134 13.30 1.09 -17.12
N GLY A 135 14.59 0.81 -17.01
CA GLY A 135 15.66 1.70 -17.41
C GLY A 135 16.10 1.61 -18.85
N ARG A 136 15.44 0.81 -19.63
CA ARG A 136 15.81 0.60 -21.03
C ARG A 136 15.12 1.55 -21.97
#